data_e8ed9504dcb41bdcb60cff49d410b293
#
_entry.id   e8ed9504dcb41bdcb60cff49d410b293
#
_cell.length_a   1.000
_cell.length_b   1.000
_cell.length_c   1.000
_cell.angle_alpha   90.00
_cell.angle_beta   90.00
_cell.angle_gamma   90.00
#
_symmetry.space_group_name_H-M   'P 1'
#
loop_
_entity.id
_entity.type
_entity.pdbx_description
1 polymer ?
#
loop_
_entity_poly.entity_id
_entity_poly.type
_entity_poly.pdbx_seq_one_letter_code
_entity_poly.pdbx_strand_id
1 'polypeptide(L)'
;MPDKKINIVYIDDNSDEILSQYMNKEYCATPFQQPDITQIEKVYKEVRFCGDEGYEALLQNVTVKAANVILIDNHLFEERTIGTGRFSGKQFKIILRKILPYVEVIIITQDETLAGENVIRKFSGRHGEDATQYYQKNLAPCLDKAIKEVLDFEDLADDLIQSKDVEKLLIDKVLNSLQGDDSYDALSKSDIDNLICSFRE
;
A
#
# COMPACT_ATOMS: atom_id res chain seq x y z
N MET A 1 14.02 8.36 -20.76
CA MET A 1 12.75 8.32 -20.01
C MET A 1 12.90 7.20 -18.98
N PRO A 2 12.37 7.32 -17.77
CA PRO A 2 12.39 6.21 -16.81
C PRO A 2 11.59 5.04 -17.40
N ASP A 3 12.17 3.85 -17.35
CA ASP A 3 11.59 2.67 -18.00
C ASP A 3 10.45 2.03 -17.17
N LYS A 4 10.40 2.30 -15.86
CA LYS A 4 9.37 1.81 -14.94
C LYS A 4 8.85 2.95 -14.03
N LYS A 5 7.60 2.82 -13.59
CA LYS A 5 6.96 3.72 -12.61
C LYS A 5 6.45 2.95 -11.42
N ILE A 6 6.70 3.47 -10.23
CA ILE A 6 6.14 2.99 -8.97
C ILE A 6 5.14 4.02 -8.43
N ASN A 7 3.89 3.60 -8.31
CA ASN A 7 2.82 4.42 -7.75
C ASN A 7 2.73 4.20 -6.25
N ILE A 8 2.98 5.25 -5.47
CA ILE A 8 2.85 5.27 -4.02
C ILE A 8 1.60 6.05 -3.68
N VAL A 9 0.66 5.43 -2.99
CA VAL A 9 -0.64 6.04 -2.67
C VAL A 9 -0.80 6.16 -1.16
N TYR A 10 -1.06 7.36 -0.68
CA TYR A 10 -1.40 7.61 0.72
C TYR A 10 -2.91 7.72 0.89
N ILE A 11 -3.47 6.95 1.81
CA ILE A 11 -4.90 6.93 2.13
C ILE A 11 -5.07 7.43 3.56
N ASP A 12 -5.77 8.57 3.70
CA ASP A 12 -6.06 9.20 4.99
C ASP A 12 -7.43 9.91 4.88
N ASP A 13 -8.11 10.12 6.00
CA ASP A 13 -9.31 10.97 6.09
C ASP A 13 -8.96 12.45 6.20
N ASN A 14 -7.77 12.74 6.72
CA ASN A 14 -7.20 14.08 6.83
C ASN A 14 -5.94 14.24 5.96
N SER A 15 -5.66 15.45 5.51
CA SER A 15 -4.41 15.73 4.83
C SER A 15 -3.25 15.83 5.83
N ASP A 16 -2.17 15.08 5.60
CA ASP A 16 -0.90 15.23 6.31
C ASP A 16 0.08 16.03 5.44
N GLU A 17 0.04 17.36 5.58
CA GLU A 17 0.85 18.27 4.77
C GLU A 17 2.36 18.02 4.92
N ILE A 18 2.81 17.60 6.11
CA ILE A 18 4.22 17.37 6.40
C ILE A 18 4.71 16.12 5.66
N LEU A 19 3.95 15.04 5.76
CA LEU A 19 4.24 13.80 5.02
C LEU A 19 4.19 14.07 3.51
N SER A 20 3.17 14.78 3.04
CA SER A 20 2.96 15.08 1.63
C SER A 20 4.10 15.94 1.05
N GLN A 21 4.60 16.92 1.81
CA GLN A 21 5.76 17.71 1.42
C GLN A 21 7.02 16.85 1.31
N TYR A 22 7.28 15.99 2.29
CA TYR A 22 8.40 15.07 2.26
C TYR A 22 8.32 14.14 1.04
N MET A 23 7.18 13.51 0.81
CA MET A 23 6.98 12.59 -0.31
C MET A 23 7.20 13.26 -1.66
N ASN A 24 6.63 14.45 -1.88
CA ASN A 24 6.71 15.13 -3.17
C ASN A 24 8.07 15.81 -3.42
N LYS A 25 8.64 16.46 -2.39
CA LYS A 25 9.83 17.33 -2.59
C LYS A 25 11.14 16.59 -2.37
N GLU A 26 11.13 15.54 -1.56
CA GLU A 26 12.34 14.80 -1.17
C GLU A 26 12.33 13.37 -1.72
N TYR A 27 11.43 12.53 -1.22
CA TYR A 27 11.49 11.10 -1.52
C TYR A 27 11.22 10.78 -3.00
N CYS A 28 10.17 11.33 -3.59
CA CYS A 28 9.84 11.07 -5.00
C CYS A 28 10.60 11.97 -5.99
N ALA A 29 11.29 13.01 -5.51
CA ALA A 29 12.12 13.85 -6.37
C ALA A 29 13.37 13.13 -6.93
N THR A 30 13.82 12.07 -6.25
CA THR A 30 14.95 11.24 -6.69
C THR A 30 14.45 9.90 -7.18
N PRO A 31 14.87 9.43 -8.38
CA PRO A 31 14.52 8.09 -8.87
C PRO A 31 15.03 7.01 -7.92
N PHE A 32 14.32 5.88 -7.89
CA PHE A 32 14.82 4.69 -7.24
C PHE A 32 15.89 4.04 -8.13
N GLN A 33 17.01 3.65 -7.54
CA GLN A 33 18.14 3.05 -8.26
C GLN A 33 18.27 1.58 -7.92
N GLN A 34 18.30 0.74 -8.94
CA GLN A 34 18.68 -0.67 -8.83
C GLN A 34 19.92 -0.91 -9.72
N PRO A 35 20.83 -1.84 -9.35
CA PRO A 35 22.08 -2.04 -10.09
C PRO A 35 21.89 -2.38 -11.57
N ASP A 36 20.78 -3.03 -11.92
CA ASP A 36 20.53 -3.59 -13.26
C ASP A 36 19.42 -2.86 -14.04
N ILE A 37 18.79 -1.84 -13.44
CA ILE A 37 17.66 -1.13 -14.06
C ILE A 37 17.95 0.38 -14.10
N THR A 38 17.79 0.95 -15.28
CA THR A 38 17.77 2.39 -15.50
C THR A 38 16.61 3.02 -14.74
N GLN A 39 16.85 3.96 -13.90
CA GLN A 39 15.97 4.89 -13.19
C GLN A 39 14.46 4.57 -13.14
N ILE A 40 13.98 4.20 -11.96
CA ILE A 40 12.54 3.99 -11.69
C ILE A 40 11.94 5.30 -11.15
N GLU A 41 10.93 5.82 -11.85
CA GLU A 41 10.19 6.99 -11.41
C GLU A 41 9.26 6.63 -10.24
N LYS A 42 9.32 7.41 -9.15
CA LYS A 42 8.39 7.29 -8.02
C LYS A 42 7.31 8.35 -8.16
N VAL A 43 6.04 7.95 -8.17
CA VAL A 43 4.89 8.86 -8.29
C VAL A 43 4.05 8.76 -7.02
N TYR A 44 3.93 9.88 -6.29
CA TYR A 44 3.12 9.97 -5.09
C TYR A 44 1.74 10.55 -5.39
N LYS A 45 0.70 9.95 -4.82
CA LYS A 45 -0.67 10.43 -4.87
C LYS A 45 -1.36 10.27 -3.53
N GLU A 46 -2.33 11.12 -3.25
CA GLU A 46 -3.18 11.05 -2.08
C GLU A 46 -4.60 10.66 -2.48
N VAL A 47 -5.21 9.83 -1.68
CA VAL A 47 -6.63 9.49 -1.75
C VAL A 47 -7.24 9.81 -0.41
N ARG A 48 -8.08 10.85 -0.39
CA ARG A 48 -8.85 11.20 0.80
C ARG A 48 -10.00 10.23 0.96
N PHE A 49 -10.10 9.64 2.14
CA PHE A 49 -11.21 8.80 2.51
C PHE A 49 -12.27 9.62 3.26
N CYS A 50 -13.53 9.57 2.80
CA CYS A 50 -14.64 10.22 3.47
C CYS A 50 -15.35 9.20 4.37
N GLY A 51 -15.60 9.55 5.65
CA GLY A 51 -16.13 8.64 6.66
C GLY A 51 -17.52 8.06 6.39
N ASP A 52 -18.29 8.66 5.49
CA ASP A 52 -19.58 8.20 4.98
C ASP A 52 -19.47 7.19 3.80
N GLU A 53 -18.28 7.06 3.23
CA GLU A 53 -18.01 6.05 2.20
C GLU A 53 -17.66 4.69 2.81
N GLY A 54 -18.01 3.59 2.13
CA GLY A 54 -17.60 2.23 2.48
C GLY A 54 -16.12 1.97 2.11
N TYR A 55 -15.49 0.99 2.77
CA TYR A 55 -14.17 0.51 2.35
C TYR A 55 -14.18 0.05 0.88
N GLU A 56 -15.34 -0.33 0.37
CA GLU A 56 -15.55 -0.70 -1.04
C GLU A 56 -15.21 0.45 -1.99
N ALA A 57 -15.46 1.70 -1.58
CA ALA A 57 -15.09 2.87 -2.37
C ALA A 57 -13.56 2.93 -2.58
N LEU A 58 -12.78 2.61 -1.54
CA LEU A 58 -11.32 2.51 -1.66
C LEU A 58 -10.91 1.38 -2.60
N LEU A 59 -11.54 0.20 -2.48
CA LEU A 59 -11.24 -0.95 -3.33
C LEU A 59 -11.63 -0.72 -4.80
N GLN A 60 -12.59 0.17 -5.06
CA GLN A 60 -13.00 0.54 -6.42
C GLN A 60 -12.24 1.77 -6.97
N ASN A 61 -11.53 2.48 -6.12
CA ASN A 61 -10.79 3.68 -6.52
C ASN A 61 -9.66 3.33 -7.50
N VAL A 62 -9.67 3.96 -8.67
CA VAL A 62 -8.70 3.69 -9.74
C VAL A 62 -7.26 3.96 -9.30
N THR A 63 -7.04 5.00 -8.46
CA THR A 63 -5.71 5.33 -7.95
C THR A 63 -5.21 4.24 -6.97
N VAL A 64 -6.10 3.72 -6.13
CA VAL A 64 -5.77 2.61 -5.19
C VAL A 64 -5.49 1.32 -5.96
N LYS A 65 -6.30 0.99 -6.97
CA LYS A 65 -6.07 -0.18 -7.83
C LYS A 65 -4.75 -0.12 -8.61
N ALA A 66 -4.31 1.07 -8.97
CA ALA A 66 -3.06 1.28 -9.70
C ALA A 66 -1.84 1.47 -8.77
N ALA A 67 -2.01 1.32 -7.46
CA ALA A 67 -0.93 1.47 -6.50
C ALA A 67 0.01 0.26 -6.50
N ASN A 68 1.30 0.51 -6.37
CA ASN A 68 2.31 -0.50 -6.08
C ASN A 68 2.62 -0.54 -4.57
N VAL A 69 2.62 0.63 -3.93
CA VAL A 69 2.80 0.78 -2.48
C VAL A 69 1.67 1.65 -1.92
N ILE A 70 1.03 1.20 -0.86
CA ILE A 70 -0.02 1.95 -0.16
C ILE A 70 0.47 2.34 1.24
N LEU A 71 0.45 3.63 1.53
CA LEU A 71 0.53 4.16 2.89
C LEU A 71 -0.90 4.34 3.39
N ILE A 72 -1.25 3.79 4.54
CA ILE A 72 -2.61 3.90 5.08
C ILE A 72 -2.58 4.34 6.54
N ASP A 73 -3.42 5.33 6.88
CA ASP A 73 -3.61 5.72 8.28
C ASP A 73 -4.27 4.60 9.08
N ASN A 74 -3.76 4.35 10.30
CA ASN A 74 -4.30 3.29 11.15
C ASN A 74 -5.70 3.62 11.67
N HIS A 75 -6.01 4.90 11.87
CA HIS A 75 -7.28 5.36 12.45
C HIS A 75 -8.37 5.63 11.41
N LEU A 76 -8.09 5.40 10.13
CA LEU A 76 -8.95 5.71 8.99
C LEU A 76 -10.42 5.27 9.13
N PHE A 77 -10.69 4.19 9.87
CA PHE A 77 -12.01 3.57 9.98
C PHE A 77 -12.63 3.67 11.38
N GLU A 78 -11.98 4.37 12.32
CA GLU A 78 -12.42 4.35 13.74
C GLU A 78 -13.66 5.21 14.00
N GLU A 79 -13.88 6.29 13.26
CA GLU A 79 -14.98 7.24 13.45
C GLU A 79 -16.29 6.87 12.72
N ARG A 80 -16.39 5.68 12.16
CA ARG A 80 -17.54 5.29 11.33
C ARG A 80 -18.80 5.03 12.11
N THR A 81 -19.89 5.64 11.64
CA THR A 81 -21.24 5.49 12.16
C THR A 81 -22.13 4.56 11.32
N ILE A 82 -21.74 4.14 10.13
CA ILE A 82 -22.63 3.43 9.19
C ILE A 82 -22.16 1.99 8.93
N GLY A 83 -22.95 1.03 9.41
CA GLY A 83 -23.16 -0.34 8.89
C GLY A 83 -22.02 -1.36 8.96
N THR A 84 -20.82 -1.05 8.67
CA THR A 84 -19.67 -1.99 8.53
C THR A 84 -18.62 -1.79 9.62
N GLY A 85 -18.97 -1.79 10.84
CA GLY A 85 -18.06 -1.87 11.96
C GLY A 85 -16.75 -1.06 11.92
N ARG A 86 -16.23 -0.83 13.11
CA ARG A 86 -14.92 -0.19 13.29
C ARG A 86 -13.82 -1.24 13.09
N PHE A 87 -12.86 -0.93 12.24
CA PHE A 87 -11.64 -1.71 12.08
C PHE A 87 -10.48 -0.75 11.79
N SER A 88 -9.25 -1.18 12.04
CA SER A 88 -8.06 -0.34 11.88
C SER A 88 -7.47 -0.44 10.47
N GLY A 89 -6.62 0.52 10.08
CA GLY A 89 -5.82 0.44 8.88
C GLY A 89 -4.96 -0.84 8.83
N LYS A 90 -4.47 -1.29 10.00
CA LYS A 90 -3.74 -2.56 10.10
C LYS A 90 -4.61 -3.79 9.72
N GLN A 91 -5.88 -3.79 10.08
CA GLN A 91 -6.81 -4.85 9.69
C GLN A 91 -7.18 -4.72 8.20
N PHE A 92 -7.35 -3.49 7.71
CA PHE A 92 -7.60 -3.26 6.28
C PHE A 92 -6.41 -3.68 5.39
N LYS A 93 -5.18 -3.59 5.88
CA LYS A 93 -4.00 -4.15 5.21
C LYS A 93 -4.17 -5.64 4.85
N ILE A 94 -4.79 -6.43 5.74
CA ILE A 94 -5.05 -7.85 5.50
C ILE A 94 -6.02 -8.02 4.32
N ILE A 95 -7.06 -7.19 4.27
CA ILE A 95 -8.04 -7.18 3.18
C ILE A 95 -7.37 -6.78 1.86
N LEU A 96 -6.59 -5.69 1.88
CA LEU A 96 -5.85 -5.23 0.70
C LEU A 96 -4.93 -6.30 0.15
N ARG A 97 -4.14 -6.96 0.99
CA ARG A 97 -3.23 -8.04 0.57
C ARG A 97 -3.96 -9.26 0.01
N LYS A 98 -5.20 -9.49 0.38
CA LYS A 98 -5.99 -10.59 -0.17
C LYS A 98 -6.57 -10.25 -1.54
N ILE A 99 -6.90 -8.98 -1.79
CA ILE A 99 -7.51 -8.50 -3.04
C ILE A 99 -6.44 -8.04 -4.03
N LEU A 100 -5.38 -7.41 -3.53
CA LEU A 100 -4.25 -6.89 -4.30
C LEU A 100 -2.95 -7.48 -3.73
N PRO A 101 -2.66 -8.77 -3.98
CA PRO A 101 -1.56 -9.48 -3.32
C PRO A 101 -0.17 -8.94 -3.66
N TYR A 102 -0.03 -8.26 -4.80
CA TYR A 102 1.21 -7.63 -5.26
C TYR A 102 1.47 -6.23 -4.67
N VAL A 103 0.51 -5.67 -3.92
CA VAL A 103 0.65 -4.33 -3.32
C VAL A 103 1.30 -4.42 -1.95
N GLU A 104 2.36 -3.64 -1.74
CA GLU A 104 2.93 -3.48 -0.42
C GLU A 104 2.19 -2.40 0.38
N VAL A 105 1.93 -2.69 1.65
CA VAL A 105 1.14 -1.81 2.52
C VAL A 105 1.94 -1.43 3.77
N ILE A 106 2.12 -0.13 3.97
CA ILE A 106 2.77 0.48 5.13
C ILE A 106 1.70 1.21 5.96
N ILE A 107 1.67 0.93 7.25
CA ILE A 107 0.75 1.60 8.18
C ILE A 107 1.39 2.90 8.68
N ILE A 108 0.65 3.98 8.58
CA ILE A 108 1.01 5.28 9.17
C ILE A 108 0.14 5.48 10.42
N THR A 109 0.72 5.92 11.53
CA THR A 109 -0.04 6.05 12.78
C THR A 109 0.50 7.14 13.70
N GLN A 110 -0.38 7.71 14.52
CA GLN A 110 0.00 8.56 15.67
C GLN A 110 0.11 7.75 16.97
N ASP A 111 -0.37 6.50 16.98
CA ASP A 111 -0.37 5.65 18.16
C ASP A 111 1.06 5.21 18.51
N GLU A 112 1.53 5.63 19.68
CA GLU A 112 2.87 5.31 20.20
C GLU A 112 3.00 3.84 20.63
N THR A 113 1.91 3.16 20.85
CA THR A 113 1.89 1.76 21.29
C THR A 113 1.93 0.78 20.12
N LEU A 114 1.49 1.22 18.94
CA LEU A 114 1.48 0.38 17.75
C LEU A 114 2.92 0.22 17.20
N ALA A 115 3.39 -1.01 17.21
CA ALA A 115 4.69 -1.37 16.65
C ALA A 115 4.54 -2.57 15.71
N GLY A 116 5.46 -2.70 14.77
CA GLY A 116 5.51 -3.83 13.84
C GLY A 116 6.30 -3.51 12.59
N GLU A 117 6.56 -4.53 11.81
CA GLU A 117 7.13 -4.37 10.48
C GLU A 117 6.15 -3.57 9.60
N ASN A 118 6.67 -2.60 8.86
CA ASN A 118 5.88 -1.70 8.03
C ASN A 118 4.86 -0.85 8.82
N VAL A 119 5.19 -0.46 10.06
CA VAL A 119 4.44 0.52 10.86
C VAL A 119 5.33 1.73 11.11
N ILE A 120 4.91 2.89 10.63
CA ILE A 120 5.66 4.15 10.73
C ILE A 120 4.81 5.16 11.50
N ARG A 121 5.41 5.85 12.44
CA ARG A 121 4.74 6.93 13.18
C ARG A 121 4.70 8.20 12.35
N LYS A 122 3.61 8.95 12.47
CA LYS A 122 3.54 10.32 11.95
C LYS A 122 4.52 11.21 12.72
N PHE A 123 5.15 12.14 12.03
CA PHE A 123 6.01 13.13 12.66
C PHE A 123 5.21 14.00 13.64
N SER A 124 5.71 14.15 14.87
CA SER A 124 5.01 14.89 15.93
C SER A 124 5.70 16.21 16.34
N GLY A 125 6.89 16.48 15.85
CA GLY A 125 7.68 17.68 16.21
C GLY A 125 8.24 17.70 17.64
N ARG A 126 8.04 16.63 18.42
CA ARG A 126 8.31 16.61 19.87
C ARG A 126 9.79 16.58 20.27
N HIS A 127 10.71 16.25 19.38
CA HIS A 127 12.10 15.97 19.72
C HIS A 127 13.12 16.92 19.07
N GLY A 128 12.69 18.06 18.52
CA GLY A 128 13.60 19.00 17.87
C GLY A 128 14.26 18.48 16.58
N GLU A 129 13.84 17.30 16.13
CA GLU A 129 14.25 16.72 14.86
C GLU A 129 13.44 17.37 13.73
N ASP A 130 14.06 17.62 12.58
CA ASP A 130 13.38 18.08 11.39
C ASP A 130 12.54 16.96 10.77
N ALA A 131 11.38 17.32 10.23
CA ALA A 131 10.46 16.35 9.63
C ALA A 131 11.07 15.57 8.48
N THR A 132 11.86 16.24 7.64
CA THR A 132 12.57 15.61 6.53
C THR A 132 13.55 14.56 7.03
N GLN A 133 14.35 14.88 8.05
CA GLN A 133 15.30 13.95 8.66
C GLN A 133 14.57 12.77 9.31
N TYR A 134 13.45 13.05 9.97
CA TYR A 134 12.63 12.01 10.59
C TYR A 134 12.12 10.99 9.55
N TYR A 135 11.48 11.45 8.47
CA TYR A 135 10.95 10.55 7.44
C TYR A 135 12.06 9.90 6.61
N GLN A 136 13.16 10.60 6.37
CA GLN A 136 14.33 10.02 5.70
C GLN A 136 14.91 8.83 6.49
N LYS A 137 14.89 8.89 7.80
CA LYS A 137 15.41 7.85 8.68
C LYS A 137 14.43 6.69 8.88
N ASN A 138 13.13 6.99 9.00
CA ASN A 138 12.13 6.01 9.44
C ASN A 138 11.24 5.50 8.29
N LEU A 139 10.84 6.35 7.34
CA LEU A 139 9.92 5.99 6.26
C LEU A 139 10.65 5.56 4.99
N ALA A 140 11.70 6.29 4.59
CA ALA A 140 12.40 5.98 3.34
C ALA A 140 12.91 4.53 3.26
N PRO A 141 13.58 3.96 4.29
CA PRO A 141 14.04 2.57 4.22
C PRO A 141 12.89 1.57 4.09
N CYS A 142 11.73 1.88 4.68
CA CYS A 142 10.55 1.03 4.59
C CYS A 142 9.93 1.08 3.17
N LEU A 143 9.89 2.28 2.57
CA LEU A 143 9.45 2.46 1.19
C LEU A 143 10.40 1.79 0.21
N ASP A 144 11.71 1.95 0.39
CA ASP A 144 12.72 1.33 -0.48
C ASP A 144 12.62 -0.20 -0.44
N LYS A 145 12.39 -0.78 0.75
CA LYS A 145 12.13 -2.21 0.90
C LYS A 145 10.86 -2.63 0.16
N ALA A 146 9.76 -1.89 0.36
CA ALA A 146 8.48 -2.17 -0.29
C ALA A 146 8.58 -2.08 -1.82
N ILE A 147 9.27 -1.06 -2.35
CA ILE A 147 9.51 -0.93 -3.79
C ILE A 147 10.30 -2.12 -4.32
N LYS A 148 11.34 -2.56 -3.61
CA LYS A 148 12.12 -3.72 -4.00
C LYS A 148 11.26 -4.98 -4.05
N GLU A 149 10.43 -5.23 -3.05
CA GLU A 149 9.52 -6.38 -3.03
C GLU A 149 8.55 -6.35 -4.21
N VAL A 150 7.99 -5.19 -4.58
CA VAL A 150 7.15 -5.02 -5.77
C VAL A 150 7.91 -5.38 -7.04
N LEU A 151 9.14 -4.89 -7.20
CA LEU A 151 9.96 -5.16 -8.37
C LEU A 151 10.33 -6.65 -8.48
N ASP A 152 10.67 -7.29 -7.35
CA ASP A 152 10.95 -8.72 -7.30
C ASP A 152 9.72 -9.55 -7.74
N PHE A 153 8.48 -9.10 -7.43
CA PHE A 153 7.25 -9.72 -7.93
C PHE A 153 7.05 -9.51 -9.43
N GLU A 154 7.30 -8.31 -9.95
CA GLU A 154 7.19 -8.03 -11.38
C GLU A 154 8.19 -8.86 -12.19
N ASP A 155 9.44 -8.93 -11.72
CA ASP A 155 10.48 -9.72 -12.37
C ASP A 155 10.13 -11.22 -12.36
N LEU A 156 9.59 -11.75 -11.25
CA LEU A 156 9.09 -13.12 -11.19
C LEU A 156 7.95 -13.37 -12.19
N ALA A 157 7.02 -12.42 -12.32
CA ALA A 157 5.92 -12.53 -13.28
C ALA A 157 6.43 -12.55 -14.73
N ASP A 158 7.40 -11.70 -15.05
CA ASP A 158 8.02 -11.64 -16.36
C ASP A 158 8.78 -12.95 -16.68
N ASP A 159 9.53 -13.49 -15.72
CA ASP A 159 10.23 -14.78 -15.85
C ASP A 159 9.25 -15.94 -16.11
N LEU A 160 8.11 -15.95 -15.41
CA LEU A 160 7.07 -16.96 -15.62
C LEU A 160 6.45 -16.87 -17.03
N ILE A 161 6.20 -15.65 -17.54
CA ILE A 161 5.68 -15.44 -18.91
C ILE A 161 6.66 -15.94 -19.96
N GLN A 162 7.97 -15.78 -19.72
CA GLN A 162 9.02 -16.20 -20.66
C GLN A 162 9.37 -17.69 -20.55
N SER A 163 8.98 -18.35 -19.47
CA SER A 163 9.27 -19.76 -19.23
C SER A 163 8.57 -20.66 -20.26
N LYS A 164 9.34 -21.49 -20.95
CA LYS A 164 8.82 -22.50 -21.89
C LYS A 164 8.46 -23.82 -21.22
N ASP A 165 8.91 -24.03 -19.99
CA ASP A 165 8.83 -25.29 -19.26
C ASP A 165 7.63 -25.37 -18.30
N VAL A 166 6.87 -24.27 -18.15
CA VAL A 166 5.71 -24.19 -17.27
C VAL A 166 4.43 -24.24 -18.12
N GLU A 167 3.49 -25.09 -17.72
CA GLU A 167 2.19 -25.14 -18.41
C GLU A 167 1.51 -23.77 -18.39
N LYS A 168 1.06 -23.31 -19.55
CA LYS A 168 0.41 -22.01 -19.73
C LYS A 168 -0.73 -21.78 -18.71
N LEU A 169 -1.48 -22.82 -18.40
CA LEU A 169 -2.57 -22.79 -17.40
C LEU A 169 -2.06 -22.43 -15.99
N LEU A 170 -0.86 -22.90 -15.63
CA LEU A 170 -0.26 -22.59 -14.33
C LEU A 170 0.27 -21.16 -14.31
N ILE A 171 0.88 -20.71 -15.41
CA ILE A 171 1.32 -19.32 -15.59
C ILE A 171 0.13 -18.37 -15.46
N ASP A 172 -0.96 -18.64 -16.20
CA ASP A 172 -2.16 -17.81 -16.17
C ASP A 172 -2.76 -17.75 -14.76
N LYS A 173 -2.78 -18.86 -14.01
CA LYS A 173 -3.23 -18.87 -12.62
C LYS A 173 -2.37 -18.05 -11.69
N VAL A 174 -1.05 -18.16 -11.79
CA VAL A 174 -0.11 -17.38 -10.97
C VAL A 174 -0.22 -15.89 -11.31
N LEU A 175 -0.27 -15.53 -12.58
CA LEU A 175 -0.42 -14.15 -13.02
C LEU A 175 -1.74 -13.53 -12.56
N ASN A 176 -2.86 -14.27 -12.71
CA ASN A 176 -4.16 -13.81 -12.25
C ASN A 176 -4.16 -13.61 -10.72
N SER A 177 -3.56 -14.54 -9.98
CA SER A 177 -3.40 -14.40 -8.53
C SER A 177 -2.55 -13.19 -8.15
N LEU A 178 -1.45 -12.94 -8.84
CA LEU A 178 -0.59 -11.77 -8.63
C LEU A 178 -1.30 -10.46 -9.01
N GLN A 179 -2.17 -10.48 -10.00
CA GLN A 179 -2.96 -9.33 -10.44
C GLN A 179 -4.24 -9.12 -9.60
N GLY A 180 -4.55 -10.03 -8.69
CA GLY A 180 -5.78 -9.99 -7.90
C GLY A 180 -7.05 -10.27 -8.72
N ASP A 181 -6.89 -10.87 -9.90
CA ASP A 181 -7.99 -11.22 -10.81
C ASP A 181 -8.35 -12.72 -10.71
N ASP A 182 -8.31 -13.26 -9.50
CA ASP A 182 -8.67 -14.66 -9.24
C ASP A 182 -10.20 -14.76 -9.09
N SER A 183 -10.88 -14.99 -10.20
CA SER A 183 -12.34 -15.17 -10.23
C SER A 183 -12.82 -16.38 -9.39
N TYR A 184 -11.92 -17.28 -9.00
CA TYR A 184 -12.18 -18.44 -8.15
C TYR A 184 -11.97 -18.18 -6.66
N ASP A 185 -11.14 -17.21 -6.29
CA ASP A 185 -10.78 -16.88 -4.91
C ASP A 185 -11.10 -15.42 -4.52
N ALA A 186 -11.80 -14.69 -5.38
CA ALA A 186 -12.23 -13.33 -5.06
C ALA A 186 -13.13 -13.35 -3.81
N LEU A 187 -12.67 -12.72 -2.74
CA LEU A 187 -13.47 -12.53 -1.55
C LEU A 187 -14.76 -11.78 -1.91
N SER A 188 -15.89 -12.40 -1.68
CA SER A 188 -17.17 -11.71 -1.80
C SER A 188 -17.27 -10.59 -0.74
N LYS A 189 -18.16 -9.63 -0.94
CA LYS A 189 -18.46 -8.62 0.09
C LYS A 189 -18.78 -9.29 1.43
N SER A 190 -19.56 -10.37 1.41
CA SER A 190 -19.92 -11.13 2.61
C SER A 190 -18.70 -11.72 3.32
N ASP A 191 -17.70 -12.21 2.58
CA ASP A 191 -16.48 -12.76 3.16
C ASP A 191 -15.64 -11.65 3.81
N ILE A 192 -15.58 -10.47 3.17
CA ILE A 192 -14.90 -9.31 3.72
C ILE A 192 -15.61 -8.80 4.98
N ASP A 193 -16.93 -8.69 4.96
CA ASP A 193 -17.72 -8.27 6.12
C ASP A 193 -17.57 -9.26 7.29
N ASN A 194 -17.55 -10.58 7.01
CA ASN A 194 -17.27 -11.61 8.01
C ASN A 194 -15.85 -11.49 8.58
N LEU A 195 -14.86 -11.23 7.73
CA LEU A 195 -13.49 -11.02 8.17
C LEU A 195 -13.39 -9.78 9.09
N ILE A 196 -14.05 -8.68 8.71
CA ILE A 196 -14.13 -7.48 9.56
C ILE A 196 -14.80 -7.77 10.90
N CYS A 197 -15.87 -8.57 10.90
CA CYS A 197 -16.55 -8.97 12.13
C CYS A 197 -15.67 -9.81 13.06
N SER A 198 -14.84 -10.71 12.51
CA SER A 198 -13.92 -11.55 13.30
C SER A 198 -12.79 -10.75 13.99
N PHE A 199 -12.52 -9.54 13.57
CA PHE A 199 -11.55 -8.65 14.24
C PHE A 199 -12.11 -7.96 15.49
N ARG A 200 -13.39 -8.16 15.82
CA ARG A 200 -14.07 -7.49 16.94
C ARG A 200 -14.15 -8.33 18.23
N GLU A 201 -13.83 -9.61 18.15
CA GLU A 201 -13.72 -10.49 19.31
C GLU A 201 -12.31 -10.45 19.93
#